data_4ea26b4c3d69b579000a8a869f6faf0d
#
_entry.id   4ea26b4c3d69b579000a8a869f6faf0d
#
_cell.length_a   1.000
_cell.length_b   1.000
_cell.length_c   1.000
_cell.angle_alpha   90.00
_cell.angle_beta   90.00
_cell.angle_gamma   90.00
#
_symmetry.space_group_name_H-M   'P 1'
#
loop_
_entity.id
_entity.type
_entity.pdbx_description
1 polymer ?
#
loop_
_entity_poly.entity_id
_entity_poly.type
_entity_poly.pdbx_seq_one_letter_code
_entity_poly.pdbx_strand_id
1 'polypeptide(L)'
;MAIHLKNITPYIILSAISIIVFSNSMNNGFVYDDSVTIVNNSLIKSWNNFHKIFSFNYFILSGELSYRPVVTLTYFIDYFIWGIKSTGFHLTNIFLQLANTLLLYVLIKQITKSGKI
;
A
#
# COMPACT_ATOMS: atom_id res chain seq x y z
N MET A 1 25.67 16.10 -19.31
CA MET A 1 24.31 15.54 -19.23
C MET A 1 23.53 16.32 -18.17
N ALA A 2 22.98 17.48 -18.53
CA ALA A 2 22.21 18.31 -17.61
C ALA A 2 20.78 17.75 -17.57
N ILE A 3 20.48 16.93 -16.57
CA ILE A 3 19.11 16.55 -16.25
C ILE A 3 18.41 17.83 -15.86
N HIS A 4 17.49 18.29 -16.70
CA HIS A 4 16.76 19.54 -16.50
C HIS A 4 16.03 19.49 -15.14
N LEU A 5 16.57 20.16 -14.14
CA LEU A 5 15.99 20.33 -12.80
C LEU A 5 14.51 20.77 -12.84
N LYS A 6 14.11 21.49 -13.90
CA LYS A 6 12.70 21.86 -14.17
C LYS A 6 11.74 20.69 -14.28
N ASN A 7 12.22 19.47 -14.55
CA ASN A 7 11.35 18.30 -14.67
C ASN A 7 11.17 17.50 -13.37
N ILE A 8 11.99 17.77 -12.33
CA ILE A 8 11.95 17.01 -11.07
C ILE A 8 11.08 17.69 -10.00
N THR A 9 10.91 19.00 -10.09
CA THR A 9 10.16 19.79 -9.09
C THR A 9 8.76 19.25 -8.79
N PRO A 10 7.91 18.88 -9.78
CA PRO A 10 6.59 18.33 -9.49
C PRO A 10 6.63 17.03 -8.71
N TYR A 11 7.61 16.18 -9.00
CA TYR A 11 7.78 14.90 -8.26
C TYR A 11 8.11 15.17 -6.80
N ILE A 12 9.00 16.12 -6.52
CA ILE A 12 9.38 16.51 -5.16
C ILE A 12 8.17 17.09 -4.42
N ILE A 13 7.42 18.00 -5.04
CA ILE A 13 6.25 18.63 -4.44
C ILE A 13 5.18 17.60 -4.13
N LEU A 14 4.83 16.74 -5.10
CA LEU A 14 3.82 15.69 -4.91
C LEU A 14 4.23 14.68 -3.84
N SER A 15 5.52 14.31 -3.80
CA SER A 15 6.06 13.43 -2.76
C SER A 15 5.96 14.08 -1.39
N ALA A 16 6.37 15.33 -1.25
CA ALA A 16 6.32 16.04 0.01
C ALA A 16 4.87 16.18 0.53
N ILE A 17 3.95 16.59 -0.34
CA ILE A 17 2.52 16.71 0.02
C ILE A 17 1.97 15.34 0.45
N SER A 18 2.22 14.28 -0.31
CA SER A 18 1.76 12.93 0.03
C SER A 18 2.27 12.49 1.40
N ILE A 19 3.57 12.66 1.66
CA ILE A 19 4.16 12.29 2.94
C ILE A 19 3.57 13.11 4.09
N ILE A 20 3.45 14.43 3.94
CA ILE A 20 2.93 15.30 5.00
C ILE A 20 1.48 14.93 5.34
N VAL A 21 0.63 14.77 4.32
CA VAL A 21 -0.80 14.48 4.52
C VAL A 21 -1.01 13.13 5.21
N PHE A 22 -0.26 12.11 4.80
CA PHE A 22 -0.46 10.75 5.31
C PHE A 22 0.40 10.39 6.52
N SER A 23 1.42 11.19 6.87
CA SER A 23 2.29 10.93 8.03
C SER A 23 1.56 10.86 9.36
N ASN A 24 0.42 11.56 9.48
CA ASN A 24 -0.40 11.51 10.69
C ASN A 24 -0.90 10.10 11.02
N SER A 25 -1.06 9.22 10.02
CA SER A 25 -1.48 7.84 10.22
C SER A 25 -0.46 6.99 10.97
N MET A 26 0.81 7.39 10.97
CA MET A 26 1.90 6.61 11.59
C MET A 26 1.73 6.36 13.09
N ASN A 27 0.99 7.24 13.77
CA ASN A 27 0.73 7.12 15.21
C ASN A 27 -0.58 6.39 15.53
N ASN A 28 -1.35 5.98 14.51
CA ASN A 28 -2.60 5.28 14.70
C ASN A 28 -2.36 3.79 14.98
N GLY A 29 -3.25 3.21 15.80
CA GLY A 29 -3.32 1.76 15.98
C GLY A 29 -4.10 1.08 14.85
N PHE A 30 -4.24 -0.23 14.96
CA PHE A 30 -5.16 -1.01 14.15
C PHE A 30 -6.62 -0.67 14.51
N VAL A 31 -7.48 -0.52 13.49
CA VAL A 31 -8.89 -0.14 13.70
C VAL A 31 -9.81 -0.97 12.80
N TYR A 32 -11.08 -1.06 13.17
CA TYR A 32 -12.14 -1.75 12.42
C TYR A 32 -11.75 -3.16 11.97
N ASP A 33 -11.73 -3.38 10.66
CA ASP A 33 -11.45 -4.65 10.03
C ASP A 33 -10.00 -5.12 10.19
N ASP A 34 -9.06 -4.24 10.53
CA ASP A 34 -7.67 -4.61 10.82
C ASP A 34 -7.57 -5.66 11.95
N SER A 35 -8.49 -5.61 12.90
CA SER A 35 -8.56 -6.60 13.98
C SER A 35 -8.79 -8.01 13.45
N VAL A 36 -9.58 -8.16 12.40
CA VAL A 36 -9.88 -9.45 11.77
C VAL A 36 -8.85 -9.80 10.71
N THR A 37 -8.53 -8.83 9.83
CA THR A 37 -7.70 -9.09 8.64
C THR A 37 -6.21 -9.20 8.95
N ILE A 38 -5.75 -8.58 10.06
CA ILE A 38 -4.34 -8.53 10.44
C ILE A 38 -4.11 -9.14 11.82
N VAL A 39 -4.69 -8.57 12.88
CA VAL A 39 -4.32 -8.92 14.28
C VAL A 39 -4.68 -10.35 14.61
N ASN A 40 -5.92 -10.76 14.33
CA ASN A 40 -6.44 -12.10 14.64
C ASN A 40 -6.27 -13.09 13.50
N ASN A 41 -5.79 -12.66 12.33
CA ASN A 41 -5.58 -13.52 11.17
C ASN A 41 -4.31 -14.36 11.34
N SER A 42 -4.48 -15.61 11.77
CA SER A 42 -3.36 -16.54 11.94
C SER A 42 -2.73 -16.97 10.60
N LEU A 43 -3.46 -16.84 9.48
CA LEU A 43 -2.98 -17.30 8.18
C LEU A 43 -1.84 -16.43 7.65
N ILE A 44 -1.89 -15.10 7.84
CA ILE A 44 -0.80 -14.20 7.40
C ILE A 44 0.50 -14.35 8.21
N LYS A 45 0.42 -15.02 9.34
CA LYS A 45 1.58 -15.22 10.25
C LYS A 45 2.53 -16.33 9.80
N SER A 46 2.22 -17.01 8.70
CA SER A 46 3.09 -18.07 8.15
C SER A 46 3.07 -18.05 6.63
N TRP A 47 4.24 -17.94 6.01
CA TRP A 47 4.43 -18.01 4.56
C TRP A 47 3.91 -19.30 3.93
N ASN A 48 3.80 -20.39 4.68
CA ASN A 48 3.23 -21.64 4.19
C ASN A 48 1.77 -21.49 3.73
N ASN A 49 1.08 -20.45 4.19
CA ASN A 49 -0.30 -20.15 3.82
C ASN A 49 -0.41 -19.24 2.59
N PHE A 50 0.71 -18.73 2.06
CA PHE A 50 0.73 -17.76 0.97
C PHE A 50 -0.10 -18.21 -0.25
N HIS A 51 0.05 -19.46 -0.69
CA HIS A 51 -0.69 -19.99 -1.84
C HIS A 51 -2.21 -20.01 -1.62
N LYS A 52 -2.67 -20.01 -0.36
CA LYS A 52 -4.10 -20.05 -0.01
C LYS A 52 -4.82 -18.73 -0.31
N ILE A 53 -4.11 -17.60 -0.39
CA ILE A 53 -4.73 -16.28 -0.65
C ILE A 53 -5.49 -16.20 -1.98
N PHE A 54 -5.18 -17.09 -2.92
CA PHE A 54 -5.88 -17.21 -4.18
C PHE A 54 -7.07 -18.17 -4.13
N SER A 55 -7.30 -18.80 -2.97
CA SER A 55 -8.39 -19.74 -2.73
C SER A 55 -9.54 -19.05 -2.02
N PHE A 56 -10.78 -19.37 -2.41
CA PHE A 56 -11.98 -18.91 -1.71
C PHE A 56 -12.00 -19.32 -0.23
N ASN A 57 -11.46 -20.49 0.09
CA ASN A 57 -11.36 -20.98 1.46
C ASN A 57 -10.51 -20.08 2.38
N TYR A 58 -9.54 -19.35 1.82
CA TYR A 58 -8.76 -18.39 2.61
C TYR A 58 -9.67 -17.38 3.29
N PHE A 59 -10.57 -16.77 2.54
CA PHE A 59 -11.44 -15.69 3.02
C PHE A 59 -12.47 -16.18 4.05
N ILE A 60 -12.91 -17.42 3.95
CA ILE A 60 -13.75 -18.04 4.97
C ILE A 60 -12.95 -18.26 6.26
N LEU A 61 -11.74 -18.77 6.16
CA LEU A 61 -10.90 -19.11 7.33
C LEU A 61 -10.29 -17.88 8.00
N SER A 62 -9.96 -16.83 7.23
CA SER A 62 -9.40 -15.59 7.76
C SER A 62 -10.44 -14.66 8.36
N GLY A 63 -11.73 -14.87 8.02
CA GLY A 63 -12.81 -13.96 8.39
C GLY A 63 -12.86 -12.67 7.55
N GLU A 64 -12.04 -12.56 6.50
CA GLU A 64 -12.11 -11.43 5.56
C GLU A 64 -13.43 -11.49 4.77
N LEU A 65 -14.15 -10.36 4.73
CA LEU A 65 -15.45 -10.29 4.05
C LEU A 65 -15.34 -9.96 2.55
N SER A 66 -14.14 -9.71 2.05
CA SER A 66 -13.90 -9.29 0.66
C SER A 66 -12.70 -10.00 0.04
N TYR A 67 -12.84 -10.38 -1.24
CA TYR A 67 -11.77 -11.02 -2.00
C TYR A 67 -10.77 -9.98 -2.51
N ARG A 68 -9.65 -9.79 -1.81
CA ARG A 68 -8.59 -8.81 -2.13
C ARG A 68 -7.20 -9.45 -2.05
N PRO A 69 -6.87 -10.43 -2.89
CA PRO A 69 -5.63 -11.22 -2.74
C PRO A 69 -4.35 -10.37 -2.81
N VAL A 70 -4.33 -9.29 -3.60
CA VAL A 70 -3.17 -8.39 -3.68
C VAL A 70 -2.99 -7.61 -2.37
N VAL A 71 -4.08 -7.14 -1.76
CA VAL A 71 -4.03 -6.47 -0.44
C VAL A 71 -3.60 -7.46 0.63
N THR A 72 -4.17 -8.66 0.63
CA THR A 72 -3.79 -9.71 1.57
C THR A 72 -2.31 -10.10 1.43
N LEU A 73 -1.77 -10.11 0.20
CA LEU A 73 -0.34 -10.31 -0.03
C LEU A 73 0.50 -9.25 0.68
N THR A 74 0.09 -7.97 0.65
CA THR A 74 0.83 -6.93 1.38
C THR A 74 0.83 -7.20 2.88
N TYR A 75 -0.26 -7.74 3.45
CA TYR A 75 -0.30 -8.11 4.87
C TYR A 75 0.68 -9.22 5.23
N PHE A 76 0.90 -10.22 4.36
CA PHE A 76 1.95 -11.23 4.57
C PHE A 76 3.33 -10.59 4.59
N ILE A 77 3.63 -9.71 3.62
CA ILE A 77 4.91 -9.00 3.52
C ILE A 77 5.12 -8.12 4.77
N ASP A 78 4.11 -7.32 5.12
CA ASP A 78 4.15 -6.42 6.27
C ASP A 78 4.34 -7.18 7.58
N TYR A 79 3.60 -8.27 7.77
CA TYR A 79 3.77 -9.11 8.95
C TYR A 79 5.17 -9.71 9.03
N PHE A 80 5.73 -10.15 7.92
CA PHE A 80 7.08 -10.73 7.87
C PHE A 80 8.17 -9.71 8.22
N ILE A 81 8.00 -8.44 7.81
CA ILE A 81 8.99 -7.37 8.03
C ILE A 81 8.80 -6.75 9.42
N TRP A 82 7.58 -6.47 9.82
CA TRP A 82 7.25 -5.62 10.96
C TRP A 82 6.60 -6.36 12.13
N GLY A 83 6.20 -7.63 11.96
CA GLY A 83 5.32 -8.33 12.91
C GLY A 83 3.96 -7.64 13.04
N ILE A 84 3.37 -7.64 14.22
CA ILE A 84 2.10 -6.93 14.51
C ILE A 84 2.40 -5.51 15.02
N LYS A 85 3.02 -4.67 14.18
CA LYS A 85 3.25 -3.25 14.47
C LYS A 85 2.48 -2.40 13.47
N SER A 86 1.41 -1.72 13.91
CA SER A 86 0.57 -0.88 13.06
C SER A 86 1.36 0.15 12.26
N THR A 87 2.39 0.75 12.88
CA THR A 87 3.29 1.71 12.22
C THR A 87 3.90 1.15 10.94
N GLY A 88 4.30 -0.13 10.90
CA GLY A 88 4.86 -0.77 9.71
C GLY A 88 3.84 -0.87 8.58
N PHE A 89 2.61 -1.28 8.88
CA PHE A 89 1.51 -1.35 7.91
C PHE A 89 1.15 0.04 7.38
N HIS A 90 1.14 1.05 8.25
CA HIS A 90 0.90 2.44 7.82
C HIS A 90 2.03 2.96 6.91
N LEU A 91 3.29 2.60 7.21
CA LEU A 91 4.43 2.96 6.37
C LEU A 91 4.31 2.37 4.96
N THR A 92 3.94 1.09 4.85
CA THR A 92 3.67 0.44 3.56
C THR A 92 2.55 1.15 2.80
N ASN A 93 1.46 1.50 3.47
CA ASN A 93 0.35 2.23 2.86
C ASN A 93 0.78 3.62 2.37
N ILE A 94 1.57 4.36 3.13
CA ILE A 94 2.12 5.66 2.71
C ILE A 94 3.00 5.50 1.47
N PHE A 95 3.86 4.48 1.44
CA PHE A 95 4.72 4.19 0.30
C PHE A 95 3.90 3.85 -0.96
N LEU A 96 2.89 3.00 -0.84
CA LEU A 96 2.00 2.66 -1.94
C LEU A 96 1.21 3.88 -2.44
N GLN A 97 0.73 4.74 -1.53
CA GLN A 97 0.05 5.97 -1.88
C GLN A 97 0.97 6.94 -2.63
N LEU A 98 2.23 7.08 -2.18
CA LEU A 98 3.24 7.88 -2.85
C LEU A 98 3.49 7.36 -4.28
N ALA A 99 3.72 6.06 -4.41
CA ALA A 99 3.93 5.43 -5.72
C ALA A 99 2.74 5.67 -6.65
N ASN A 100 1.51 5.50 -6.16
CA ASN A 100 0.28 5.74 -6.92
C ASN A 100 0.16 7.20 -7.37
N THR A 101 0.47 8.16 -6.50
CA THR A 101 0.45 9.60 -6.83
C THR A 101 1.44 9.93 -7.95
N LEU A 102 2.65 9.38 -7.87
CA LEU A 102 3.68 9.63 -8.88
C LEU A 102 3.35 8.94 -10.22
N LEU A 103 2.82 7.72 -10.17
CA LEU A 103 2.37 7.00 -11.38
C LEU A 103 1.23 7.75 -12.08
N LEU A 104 0.26 8.24 -11.33
CA LEU A 104 -0.85 9.03 -11.86
C LEU A 104 -0.34 10.32 -12.52
N TYR A 105 0.59 11.01 -11.88
CA TYR A 105 1.22 12.20 -12.48
C TYR A 105 1.91 11.87 -13.81
N VAL A 106 2.68 10.78 -13.86
CA VAL A 106 3.36 10.34 -15.09
C VAL A 106 2.34 10.02 -16.19
N LEU A 107 1.27 9.32 -15.85
CA LEU A 107 0.20 8.95 -16.77
C LEU A 107 -0.46 10.20 -17.37
N ILE A 108 -0.88 11.15 -16.53
CA ILE A 108 -1.49 12.41 -16.97
C ILE A 108 -0.54 13.16 -17.90
N LYS A 109 0.74 13.25 -17.54
CA LYS A 109 1.75 13.92 -18.36
C LYS A 109 1.93 13.27 -19.73
N GLN A 110 1.86 11.94 -19.83
CA GLN A 110 1.95 11.22 -21.10
C GLN A 110 0.73 11.49 -21.98
N ILE A 111 -0.46 11.42 -21.40
CA ILE A 111 -1.72 11.66 -22.13
C ILE A 111 -1.76 13.10 -22.66
N THR A 112 -1.42 14.08 -21.83
CA THR A 112 -1.42 15.50 -22.22
C THR A 112 -0.39 15.80 -23.31
N LYS A 113 0.81 15.20 -23.25
CA LYS A 113 1.81 15.35 -24.31
C LYS A 113 1.38 14.70 -25.64
N SER A 114 0.57 13.67 -25.57
CA SER A 114 0.07 12.97 -26.76
C SER A 114 -1.03 13.74 -27.51
N GLY A 115 -1.48 14.90 -26.99
CA GLY A 115 -2.52 15.72 -27.66
C GLY A 115 -3.89 15.05 -27.74
N LYS A 116 -4.16 14.06 -26.86
CA LYS A 116 -5.42 13.30 -26.83
C LYS A 116 -6.43 13.82 -25.80
N ILE A 117 -6.19 15.03 -25.28
CA ILE A 117 -7.14 15.80 -24.43
C ILE A 117 -7.27 17.19 -25.06
#